data_5836a0abc41c410aca2883abdd133f68
#
_entry.id   5836a0abc41c410aca2883abdd133f68
#
_cell.length_a   1.000
_cell.length_b   1.000
_cell.length_c   1.000
_cell.angle_alpha   90.00
_cell.angle_beta   90.00
_cell.angle_gamma   90.00
#
_symmetry.space_group_name_H-M   'P 1'
#
loop_
_entity.id
_entity.type
_entity.pdbx_description
1 polymer ?
#
loop_
_entity_poly.entity_id
_entity_poly.type
_entity_poly.pdbx_seq_one_letter_code
_entity_poly.pdbx_strand_id
1 'polypeptide(L)'
;MPQIRVNNVDLFYEEKGSGPEVMLFSHGYLMDHTMFDQQVETFQDQFRCITYDQRGHGRSEAVTSRYDIDAIVNDAIGLIEALNIAPVHFVGMSTGGFVGLRLALRRPELLKSLVLIDTSADPEEKSKVSQYNLLLKTVNLVGWRPVIGRVMPILFYEVFLEDPKRQEEVKKWRSIITGHNTKAVTAFAKAIFDRESVTNQLGNIKTPTVVIVGKHDAATPTTYAQTMADRIHDTRLRVISDAGHSSPVEKPRAVADAMRGFYERVGIL
;
A
#
# COMPACT_ATOMS: atom_id res chain seq x y z
N MET A 1 -22.99 -3.12 3.24
CA MET A 1 -21.54 -3.13 3.43
C MET A 1 -21.12 -1.69 3.57
N PRO A 2 -20.24 -1.36 4.50
CA PRO A 2 -19.96 0.03 4.78
C PRO A 2 -19.21 0.66 3.59
N GLN A 3 -19.81 1.69 3.06
CA GLN A 3 -19.22 2.64 2.11
C GLN A 3 -19.33 4.02 2.71
N ILE A 4 -18.36 4.85 2.45
CA ILE A 4 -18.34 6.22 2.91
C ILE A 4 -17.95 7.14 1.75
N ARG A 5 -18.71 8.22 1.58
CA ARG A 5 -18.44 9.20 0.53
C ARG A 5 -17.49 10.26 1.04
N VAL A 6 -16.30 10.32 0.46
CA VAL A 6 -15.27 11.31 0.75
C VAL A 6 -14.65 11.80 -0.54
N ASN A 7 -14.22 13.05 -0.59
CA ASN A 7 -13.53 13.63 -1.76
C ASN A 7 -14.20 13.28 -3.11
N ASN A 8 -15.55 13.24 -3.14
CA ASN A 8 -16.40 12.90 -4.28
C ASN A 8 -16.22 11.46 -4.82
N VAL A 9 -15.83 10.50 -3.98
CA VAL A 9 -15.78 9.08 -4.31
C VAL A 9 -16.35 8.25 -3.17
N ASP A 10 -17.05 7.15 -3.49
CA ASP A 10 -17.52 6.19 -2.52
C ASP A 10 -16.41 5.16 -2.25
N LEU A 11 -15.82 5.22 -1.06
CA LEU A 11 -14.81 4.28 -0.61
C LEU A 11 -15.45 3.14 0.18
N PHE A 12 -15.09 1.92 -0.17
CA PHE A 12 -15.38 0.74 0.62
C PHE A 12 -14.35 0.60 1.74
N TYR A 13 -14.80 0.23 2.94
CA TYR A 13 -13.92 -0.12 4.05
C TYR A 13 -14.47 -1.29 4.86
N GLU A 14 -13.61 -1.98 5.56
CA GLU A 14 -13.95 -2.99 6.56
C GLU A 14 -13.28 -2.65 7.88
N GLU A 15 -13.93 -3.06 8.97
CA GLU A 15 -13.46 -2.87 10.33
C GLU A 15 -13.45 -4.19 11.07
N LYS A 16 -12.35 -4.50 11.76
CA LYS A 16 -12.20 -5.68 12.62
C LYS A 16 -11.47 -5.29 13.91
N GLY A 17 -11.82 -5.96 15.00
CA GLY A 17 -11.24 -5.66 16.30
C GLY A 17 -11.94 -4.51 17.03
N SER A 18 -11.60 -4.35 18.30
CA SER A 18 -12.23 -3.39 19.21
C SER A 18 -11.25 -2.70 20.17
N GLY A 19 -9.96 -2.73 19.81
CA GLY A 19 -8.93 -2.03 20.59
C GLY A 19 -9.16 -0.52 20.66
N PRO A 20 -8.56 0.16 21.65
CA PRO A 20 -8.79 1.59 21.87
C PRO A 20 -8.16 2.48 20.80
N GLU A 21 -7.16 1.97 20.09
CA GLU A 21 -6.43 2.70 19.05
C GLU A 21 -6.71 2.14 17.67
N VAL A 22 -6.69 3.02 16.66
CA VAL A 22 -7.02 2.64 15.29
C VAL A 22 -5.76 2.39 14.47
N MET A 23 -5.74 1.25 13.77
CA MET A 23 -4.76 0.91 12.74
C MET A 23 -5.44 0.97 11.39
N LEU A 24 -5.01 1.90 10.52
CA LEU A 24 -5.57 2.10 9.18
C LEU A 24 -4.62 1.56 8.12
N PHE A 25 -5.10 0.62 7.31
CA PHE A 25 -4.33 -0.05 6.26
C PHE A 25 -4.68 0.45 4.87
N SER A 26 -3.67 0.82 4.10
CA SER A 26 -3.77 1.31 2.72
C SER A 26 -2.97 0.41 1.78
N HIS A 27 -3.66 -0.29 0.89
CA HIS A 27 -3.09 -1.31 0.01
C HIS A 27 -2.26 -0.75 -1.15
N GLY A 28 -1.57 -1.63 -1.90
CA GLY A 28 -0.81 -1.31 -3.08
C GLY A 28 -1.65 -1.26 -4.37
N TYR A 29 -1.05 -0.74 -5.44
CA TYR A 29 -1.66 -0.75 -6.78
C TYR A 29 -2.02 -2.16 -7.24
N LEU A 30 -3.18 -2.33 -7.87
CA LEU A 30 -3.77 -3.59 -8.33
C LEU A 30 -4.14 -4.59 -7.21
N MET A 31 -3.99 -4.19 -5.95
CA MET A 31 -4.46 -4.96 -4.80
C MET A 31 -5.83 -4.46 -4.32
N ASP A 32 -6.33 -5.06 -3.25
CA ASP A 32 -7.49 -4.59 -2.50
C ASP A 32 -7.24 -4.72 -0.99
N HIS A 33 -8.22 -4.33 -0.18
CA HIS A 33 -8.16 -4.36 1.28
C HIS A 33 -7.74 -5.72 1.85
N THR A 34 -8.06 -6.84 1.16
CA THR A 34 -7.80 -8.19 1.66
C THR A 34 -6.31 -8.56 1.68
N MET A 35 -5.42 -7.72 1.13
CA MET A 35 -3.98 -7.96 1.23
C MET A 35 -3.45 -7.94 2.65
N PHE A 36 -4.16 -7.26 3.56
CA PHE A 36 -3.78 -7.15 4.97
C PHE A 36 -4.53 -8.09 5.91
N ASP A 37 -5.31 -9.06 5.38
CA ASP A 37 -6.11 -9.99 6.21
C ASP A 37 -5.29 -10.63 7.34
N GLN A 38 -4.06 -11.06 7.06
CA GLN A 38 -3.19 -11.72 8.06
C GLN A 38 -2.63 -10.73 9.11
N GLN A 39 -2.35 -9.48 8.70
CA GLN A 39 -1.94 -8.43 9.62
C GLN A 39 -3.11 -8.02 10.51
N VAL A 40 -4.30 -7.86 9.93
CA VAL A 40 -5.53 -7.60 10.69
C VAL A 40 -5.80 -8.70 11.70
N GLU A 41 -5.71 -9.98 11.30
CA GLU A 41 -5.86 -11.13 12.21
C GLU A 41 -4.86 -11.07 13.38
N THR A 42 -3.63 -10.62 13.11
CA THR A 42 -2.58 -10.53 14.12
C THR A 42 -2.82 -9.38 15.12
N PHE A 43 -3.40 -8.27 14.69
CA PHE A 43 -3.47 -7.04 15.50
C PHE A 43 -4.88 -6.69 16.00
N GLN A 44 -5.94 -7.36 15.53
CA GLN A 44 -7.34 -7.03 15.87
C GLN A 44 -7.70 -7.14 17.36
N ASP A 45 -6.93 -7.90 18.16
CA ASP A 45 -7.15 -8.01 19.59
C ASP A 45 -6.67 -6.77 20.36
N GLN A 46 -5.69 -6.02 19.80
CA GLN A 46 -5.10 -4.85 20.41
C GLN A 46 -5.56 -3.53 19.76
N PHE A 47 -5.95 -3.58 18.49
CA PHE A 47 -6.33 -2.42 17.69
C PHE A 47 -7.72 -2.58 17.08
N ARG A 48 -8.36 -1.46 16.82
CA ARG A 48 -9.45 -1.35 15.87
C ARG A 48 -8.83 -1.23 14.47
N CYS A 49 -8.79 -2.32 13.74
CA CYS A 49 -8.17 -2.41 12.41
C CYS A 49 -9.17 -2.01 11.32
N ILE A 50 -8.82 -1.01 10.52
CA ILE A 50 -9.63 -0.56 9.39
C ILE A 50 -8.81 -0.77 8.12
N THR A 51 -9.38 -1.50 7.17
CA THR A 51 -8.85 -1.66 5.81
C THR A 51 -9.80 -0.98 4.84
N TYR A 52 -9.28 -0.37 3.76
CA TYR A 52 -10.14 0.25 2.75
C TYR A 52 -9.60 -0.01 1.34
N ASP A 53 -10.50 -0.01 0.38
CA ASP A 53 -10.12 -0.03 -1.03
C ASP A 53 -9.90 1.39 -1.53
N GLN A 54 -8.72 1.65 -2.10
CA GLN A 54 -8.44 2.94 -2.73
C GLN A 54 -9.37 3.14 -3.94
N ARG A 55 -9.63 4.41 -4.31
CA ARG A 55 -10.45 4.72 -5.49
C ARG A 55 -10.07 3.86 -6.69
N GLY A 56 -11.05 3.32 -7.40
CA GLY A 56 -10.83 2.50 -8.59
C GLY A 56 -10.36 1.07 -8.33
N HIS A 57 -10.19 0.66 -7.08
CA HIS A 57 -9.82 -0.69 -6.68
C HIS A 57 -10.93 -1.37 -5.88
N GLY A 58 -10.87 -2.71 -5.85
CA GLY A 58 -11.75 -3.54 -5.05
C GLY A 58 -13.23 -3.19 -5.22
N ARG A 59 -13.87 -2.81 -4.12
CA ARG A 59 -15.30 -2.45 -4.02
C ARG A 59 -15.55 -0.95 -3.98
N SER A 60 -14.50 -0.13 -4.00
CA SER A 60 -14.60 1.32 -4.09
C SER A 60 -15.03 1.76 -5.48
N GLU A 61 -15.62 2.95 -5.56
CA GLU A 61 -16.12 3.52 -6.81
C GLU A 61 -15.02 3.59 -7.88
N ALA A 62 -15.31 3.04 -9.06
CA ALA A 62 -14.44 3.06 -10.22
C ALA A 62 -14.56 4.39 -10.98
N VAL A 63 -14.15 5.50 -10.38
CA VAL A 63 -14.09 6.79 -11.06
C VAL A 63 -13.03 6.77 -12.17
N THR A 64 -13.22 7.55 -13.21
CA THR A 64 -12.31 7.62 -14.37
C THR A 64 -11.66 8.98 -14.54
N SER A 65 -11.89 9.91 -13.61
CA SER A 65 -11.36 11.28 -13.61
C SER A 65 -10.79 11.64 -12.25
N ARG A 66 -9.95 12.66 -12.20
CA ARG A 66 -9.32 13.17 -10.98
C ARG A 66 -8.42 12.14 -10.30
N TYR A 67 -7.59 11.50 -11.09
CA TYR A 67 -6.50 10.68 -10.61
C TYR A 67 -5.21 11.48 -10.67
N ASP A 68 -4.83 12.02 -9.54
CA ASP A 68 -3.47 12.45 -9.19
C ASP A 68 -3.16 11.95 -7.78
N ILE A 69 -1.91 12.02 -7.39
CA ILE A 69 -1.50 11.52 -6.08
C ILE A 69 -2.17 12.29 -4.94
N ASP A 70 -2.48 13.58 -5.15
CA ASP A 70 -3.12 14.42 -4.15
C ASP A 70 -4.59 14.03 -3.93
N ALA A 71 -5.31 13.63 -4.99
CA ALA A 71 -6.65 13.09 -4.85
C ALA A 71 -6.68 11.81 -4.00
N ILE A 72 -5.69 10.92 -4.19
CA ILE A 72 -5.58 9.66 -3.43
C ILE A 72 -5.23 9.95 -1.96
N VAL A 73 -4.34 10.91 -1.71
CA VAL A 73 -4.01 11.37 -0.34
C VAL A 73 -5.23 12.00 0.34
N ASN A 74 -5.97 12.84 -0.38
CA ASN A 74 -7.18 13.49 0.15
C ASN A 74 -8.30 12.49 0.44
N ASP A 75 -8.36 11.35 -0.26
CA ASP A 75 -9.27 10.25 0.09
C ASP A 75 -8.95 9.66 1.46
N ALA A 76 -7.67 9.39 1.72
CA ALA A 76 -7.25 8.87 3.02
C ALA A 76 -7.50 9.88 4.15
N ILE A 77 -7.23 11.17 3.93
CA ILE A 77 -7.55 12.25 4.87
C ILE A 77 -9.06 12.27 5.13
N GLY A 78 -9.85 12.33 4.07
CA GLY A 78 -11.31 12.37 4.17
C GLY A 78 -11.89 11.14 4.88
N LEU A 79 -11.33 9.96 4.64
CA LEU A 79 -11.72 8.72 5.34
C LEU A 79 -11.45 8.83 6.84
N ILE A 80 -10.25 9.26 7.25
CA ILE A 80 -9.86 9.44 8.66
C ILE A 80 -10.79 10.45 9.35
N GLU A 81 -11.06 11.58 8.71
CA GLU A 81 -11.90 12.65 9.23
C GLU A 81 -13.39 12.24 9.30
N ALA A 82 -13.92 11.64 8.24
CA ALA A 82 -15.33 11.24 8.17
C ALA A 82 -15.68 10.10 9.15
N LEU A 83 -14.74 9.20 9.41
CA LEU A 83 -14.90 8.16 10.44
C LEU A 83 -14.57 8.65 11.86
N ASN A 84 -14.06 9.88 11.99
CA ASN A 84 -13.64 10.48 13.27
C ASN A 84 -12.66 9.58 14.05
N ILE A 85 -11.63 9.07 13.38
CA ILE A 85 -10.69 8.07 13.91
C ILE A 85 -9.28 8.60 14.16
N ALA A 86 -9.05 9.88 13.91
CA ALA A 86 -7.73 10.49 14.15
C ALA A 86 -7.41 10.58 15.65
N PRO A 87 -6.11 10.47 16.02
CA PRO A 87 -5.00 10.06 15.17
C PRO A 87 -4.89 8.53 15.00
N VAL A 88 -4.38 8.07 13.85
CA VAL A 88 -4.28 6.64 13.52
C VAL A 88 -2.84 6.13 13.43
N HIS A 89 -2.66 4.81 13.58
CA HIS A 89 -1.48 4.08 13.15
C HIS A 89 -1.66 3.75 11.66
N PHE A 90 -0.97 4.48 10.78
CA PHE A 90 -1.13 4.30 9.34
C PHE A 90 -0.16 3.25 8.81
N VAL A 91 -0.67 2.24 8.11
CA VAL A 91 0.09 1.16 7.49
C VAL A 91 -0.13 1.24 5.99
N GLY A 92 0.90 1.62 5.24
CA GLY A 92 0.82 1.78 3.79
C GLY A 92 1.79 0.91 3.04
N MET A 93 1.28 0.12 2.09
CA MET A 93 2.10 -0.69 1.18
C MET A 93 2.13 -0.04 -0.21
N SER A 94 3.32 0.07 -0.82
CA SER A 94 3.50 0.60 -2.17
C SER A 94 2.79 1.95 -2.35
N THR A 95 1.70 2.04 -3.13
CA THR A 95 0.90 3.26 -3.28
C THR A 95 0.30 3.74 -1.96
N GLY A 96 -0.08 2.83 -1.06
CA GLY A 96 -0.46 3.18 0.31
C GLY A 96 0.67 3.86 1.07
N GLY A 97 1.92 3.46 0.82
CA GLY A 97 3.11 4.12 1.37
C GLY A 97 3.33 5.52 0.77
N PHE A 98 3.07 5.72 -0.54
CA PHE A 98 3.10 7.07 -1.15
C PHE A 98 2.09 8.01 -0.48
N VAL A 99 0.91 7.49 -0.15
CA VAL A 99 -0.12 8.21 0.63
C VAL A 99 0.39 8.50 2.04
N GLY A 100 0.90 7.50 2.75
CA GLY A 100 1.40 7.64 4.12
C GLY A 100 2.51 8.69 4.27
N LEU A 101 3.48 8.72 3.33
CA LEU A 101 4.53 9.74 3.32
C LEU A 101 3.97 11.15 3.17
N ARG A 102 3.01 11.36 2.25
CA ARG A 102 2.39 12.68 2.03
C ARG A 102 1.46 13.08 3.17
N LEU A 103 0.78 12.12 3.75
CA LEU A 103 -0.04 12.33 4.95
C LEU A 103 0.84 12.78 6.12
N ALA A 104 1.96 12.12 6.38
CA ALA A 104 2.91 12.50 7.43
C ALA A 104 3.54 13.88 7.23
N LEU A 105 3.71 14.32 5.97
CA LEU A 105 4.24 15.64 5.64
C LEU A 105 3.19 16.76 5.73
N ARG A 106 1.92 16.49 5.40
CA ARG A 106 0.87 17.51 5.24
C ARG A 106 -0.06 17.61 6.45
N ARG A 107 -0.34 16.48 7.10
CA ARG A 107 -1.31 16.33 8.18
C ARG A 107 -0.75 15.40 9.29
N PRO A 108 0.44 15.72 9.84
CA PRO A 108 1.09 14.86 10.85
C PRO A 108 0.22 14.62 12.10
N GLU A 109 -0.69 15.55 12.42
CA GLU A 109 -1.62 15.44 13.54
C GLU A 109 -2.65 14.32 13.38
N LEU A 110 -2.84 13.80 12.17
CA LEU A 110 -3.71 12.66 11.93
C LEU A 110 -3.03 11.31 12.20
N LEU A 111 -1.71 11.30 12.49
CA LEU A 111 -0.91 10.10 12.65
C LEU A 111 -0.32 9.94 14.04
N LYS A 112 -0.45 8.74 14.62
CA LYS A 112 0.32 8.27 15.79
C LYS A 112 1.62 7.60 15.38
N SER A 113 1.58 6.80 14.32
CA SER A 113 2.76 6.12 13.75
C SER A 113 2.57 5.86 12.27
N LEU A 114 3.68 5.56 11.60
CA LEU A 114 3.72 5.28 10.16
C LEU A 114 4.51 3.99 9.89
N VAL A 115 3.87 3.03 9.24
CA VAL A 115 4.49 1.82 8.72
C VAL A 115 4.52 1.89 7.20
N LEU A 116 5.71 1.92 6.62
CA LEU A 116 5.96 2.01 5.18
C LEU A 116 6.46 0.66 4.68
N ILE A 117 5.68 0.00 3.82
CA ILE A 117 5.97 -1.35 3.33
C ILE A 117 6.14 -1.32 1.82
N ASP A 118 7.25 -1.86 1.31
CA ASP A 118 7.51 -2.04 -0.13
C ASP A 118 7.17 -0.77 -0.94
N THR A 119 7.75 0.38 -0.57
CA THR A 119 7.36 1.68 -1.08
C THR A 119 8.58 2.58 -1.35
N SER A 120 8.33 3.78 -1.87
CA SER A 120 9.36 4.74 -2.28
C SER A 120 8.91 6.19 -2.03
N ALA A 121 9.86 7.06 -1.71
CA ALA A 121 9.66 8.51 -1.69
C ALA A 121 9.85 9.16 -3.08
N ASP A 122 10.50 8.44 -4.00
CA ASP A 122 10.79 8.90 -5.36
C ASP A 122 9.75 8.41 -6.38
N PRO A 123 9.58 9.11 -7.50
CA PRO A 123 8.79 8.60 -8.63
C PRO A 123 9.45 7.39 -9.27
N GLU A 124 8.69 6.72 -10.13
CA GLU A 124 9.20 5.61 -10.93
C GLU A 124 10.32 6.06 -11.88
N GLU A 125 11.29 5.20 -12.12
CA GLU A 125 12.30 5.44 -13.14
C GLU A 125 11.68 5.57 -14.53
N LYS A 126 12.10 6.57 -15.32
CA LYS A 126 11.54 6.84 -16.65
C LYS A 126 11.56 5.63 -17.58
N SER A 127 12.61 4.78 -17.49
CA SER A 127 12.73 3.53 -18.24
C SER A 127 11.62 2.54 -17.89
N LYS A 128 11.32 2.37 -16.61
CA LYS A 128 10.22 1.52 -16.11
C LYS A 128 8.86 2.08 -16.50
N VAL A 129 8.66 3.40 -16.40
CA VAL A 129 7.41 4.05 -16.80
C VAL A 129 7.05 3.74 -18.26
N SER A 130 8.03 3.76 -19.16
CA SER A 130 7.79 3.43 -20.58
C SER A 130 7.30 1.98 -20.75
N GLN A 131 7.88 1.03 -20.04
CA GLN A 131 7.48 -0.38 -20.05
C GLN A 131 6.07 -0.56 -19.46
N TYR A 132 5.79 0.07 -18.32
CA TYR A 132 4.48 0.01 -17.67
C TYR A 132 3.38 0.64 -18.54
N ASN A 133 3.67 1.77 -19.19
CA ASN A 133 2.74 2.38 -20.14
C ASN A 133 2.42 1.47 -21.33
N LEU A 134 3.40 0.69 -21.82
CA LEU A 134 3.14 -0.30 -22.87
C LEU A 134 2.23 -1.43 -22.37
N LEU A 135 2.48 -1.94 -21.16
CA LEU A 135 1.62 -2.93 -20.51
C LEU A 135 0.18 -2.41 -20.35
N LEU A 136 0.01 -1.18 -19.85
CA LEU A 136 -1.30 -0.54 -19.68
C LEU A 136 -2.04 -0.34 -21.03
N LYS A 137 -1.33 0.09 -22.07
CA LYS A 137 -1.91 0.19 -23.43
C LYS A 137 -2.39 -1.17 -23.91
N THR A 138 -1.59 -2.22 -23.68
CA THR A 138 -1.98 -3.58 -24.07
C THR A 138 -3.20 -4.05 -23.28
N VAL A 139 -3.24 -3.82 -21.95
CA VAL A 139 -4.41 -4.14 -21.12
C VAL A 139 -5.67 -3.43 -21.61
N ASN A 140 -5.56 -2.13 -21.94
CA ASN A 140 -6.70 -1.36 -22.44
C ASN A 140 -7.23 -1.85 -23.80
N LEU A 141 -6.35 -2.41 -24.62
CA LEU A 141 -6.71 -2.85 -25.98
C LEU A 141 -7.25 -4.30 -26.02
N VAL A 142 -6.60 -5.22 -25.30
CA VAL A 142 -6.87 -6.67 -25.40
C VAL A 142 -7.14 -7.35 -24.05
N GLY A 143 -7.20 -6.58 -22.97
CA GLY A 143 -7.47 -7.08 -21.61
C GLY A 143 -6.24 -7.66 -20.92
N TRP A 144 -6.45 -8.23 -19.73
CA TRP A 144 -5.41 -8.69 -18.83
C TRP A 144 -4.72 -9.99 -19.27
N ARG A 145 -5.43 -10.90 -19.98
CA ARG A 145 -4.93 -12.26 -20.30
C ARG A 145 -3.51 -12.29 -20.87
N PRO A 146 -3.14 -11.49 -21.89
CA PRO A 146 -1.79 -11.53 -22.45
C PRO A 146 -0.73 -10.83 -21.57
N VAL A 147 -1.13 -10.09 -20.55
CA VAL A 147 -0.25 -9.20 -19.76
C VAL A 147 0.00 -9.74 -18.35
N ILE A 148 -0.96 -10.45 -17.78
CA ILE A 148 -0.92 -10.86 -16.38
C ILE A 148 0.34 -11.67 -16.00
N GLY A 149 0.84 -12.50 -16.92
CA GLY A 149 2.08 -13.26 -16.74
C GLY A 149 3.33 -12.39 -16.57
N ARG A 150 3.29 -11.15 -17.05
CA ARG A 150 4.38 -10.16 -16.86
C ARG A 150 4.16 -9.27 -15.63
N VAL A 151 2.92 -9.13 -15.18
CA VAL A 151 2.57 -8.33 -14.00
C VAL A 151 2.82 -9.09 -12.71
N MET A 152 2.46 -10.37 -12.66
CA MET A 152 2.63 -11.19 -11.45
C MET A 152 4.08 -11.21 -10.91
N PRO A 153 5.14 -11.40 -11.74
CA PRO A 153 6.53 -11.37 -11.27
C PRO A 153 7.04 -9.99 -10.80
N ILE A 154 6.36 -8.90 -11.15
CA ILE A 154 6.65 -7.57 -10.61
C ILE A 154 6.10 -7.43 -9.20
N LEU A 155 4.94 -8.02 -8.95
CA LEU A 155 4.21 -7.89 -7.69
C LEU A 155 4.56 -8.95 -6.65
N PHE A 156 5.03 -10.12 -7.09
CA PHE A 156 5.32 -11.26 -6.22
C PHE A 156 6.64 -11.92 -6.61
N TYR A 157 7.39 -12.34 -5.61
CA TYR A 157 8.63 -13.09 -5.82
C TYR A 157 8.35 -14.53 -6.29
N GLU A 158 9.28 -15.10 -7.05
CA GLU A 158 9.15 -16.45 -7.63
C GLU A 158 8.85 -17.53 -6.58
N VAL A 159 9.46 -17.46 -5.40
CA VAL A 159 9.23 -18.42 -4.30
C VAL A 159 7.75 -18.47 -3.90
N PHE A 160 7.03 -17.34 -3.90
CA PHE A 160 5.60 -17.32 -3.66
C PHE A 160 4.82 -17.86 -4.86
N LEU A 161 5.19 -17.44 -6.07
CA LEU A 161 4.46 -17.80 -7.30
C LEU A 161 4.55 -19.29 -7.62
N GLU A 162 5.66 -19.94 -7.26
CA GLU A 162 5.96 -21.35 -7.58
C GLU A 162 5.67 -22.32 -6.42
N ASP A 163 5.35 -21.83 -5.21
CA ASP A 163 5.03 -22.67 -4.06
C ASP A 163 3.75 -23.50 -4.33
N PRO A 164 3.86 -24.85 -4.39
CA PRO A 164 2.69 -25.70 -4.62
C PRO A 164 1.59 -25.56 -3.56
N LYS A 165 1.95 -25.17 -2.33
CA LYS A 165 1.01 -25.00 -1.21
C LYS A 165 0.23 -23.69 -1.28
N ARG A 166 0.70 -22.74 -2.09
CA ARG A 166 0.11 -21.38 -2.18
C ARG A 166 -0.58 -21.09 -3.51
N GLN A 167 -0.76 -22.10 -4.35
CA GLN A 167 -1.35 -21.91 -5.68
C GLN A 167 -2.78 -21.32 -5.64
N GLU A 168 -3.57 -21.62 -4.62
CA GLU A 168 -4.90 -21.01 -4.46
C GLU A 168 -4.81 -19.50 -4.15
N GLU A 169 -3.81 -19.09 -3.36
CA GLU A 169 -3.56 -17.67 -3.12
C GLU A 169 -3.07 -16.96 -4.39
N VAL A 170 -2.18 -17.58 -5.15
CA VAL A 170 -1.72 -17.06 -6.45
C VAL A 170 -2.90 -16.87 -7.40
N LYS A 171 -3.84 -17.83 -7.46
CA LYS A 171 -5.07 -17.72 -8.25
C LYS A 171 -5.97 -16.60 -7.73
N LYS A 172 -6.15 -16.47 -6.40
CA LYS A 172 -6.90 -15.37 -5.76
C LYS A 172 -6.36 -14.03 -6.24
N TRP A 173 -5.06 -13.79 -6.09
CA TRP A 173 -4.44 -12.52 -6.46
C TRP A 173 -4.50 -12.24 -7.95
N ARG A 174 -4.28 -13.27 -8.78
CA ARG A 174 -4.48 -13.15 -10.23
C ARG A 174 -5.91 -12.72 -10.57
N SER A 175 -6.91 -13.29 -9.90
CA SER A 175 -8.33 -12.94 -10.09
C SER A 175 -8.62 -11.51 -9.67
N ILE A 176 -8.13 -11.07 -8.52
CA ILE A 176 -8.29 -9.69 -8.01
C ILE A 176 -7.69 -8.70 -9.02
N ILE A 177 -6.42 -8.90 -9.43
CA ILE A 177 -5.72 -8.03 -10.36
C ILE A 177 -6.47 -7.91 -11.69
N THR A 178 -6.93 -9.03 -12.23
CA THR A 178 -7.62 -9.05 -13.53
C THR A 178 -9.08 -8.62 -13.45
N GLY A 179 -9.67 -8.58 -12.26
CA GLY A 179 -11.05 -8.19 -12.01
C GLY A 179 -11.27 -6.68 -11.89
N HIS A 180 -10.21 -5.89 -11.75
CA HIS A 180 -10.34 -4.44 -11.64
C HIS A 180 -10.89 -3.79 -12.91
N ASN A 181 -11.59 -2.66 -12.75
CA ASN A 181 -11.99 -1.83 -13.87
C ASN A 181 -10.73 -1.26 -14.57
N THR A 182 -10.47 -1.73 -15.79
CA THR A 182 -9.25 -1.43 -16.54
C THR A 182 -9.01 0.09 -16.71
N LYS A 183 -10.08 0.86 -16.98
CA LYS A 183 -9.95 2.32 -17.16
C LYS A 183 -9.58 3.00 -15.84
N ALA A 184 -10.19 2.59 -14.73
CA ALA A 184 -9.91 3.14 -13.41
C ALA A 184 -8.47 2.87 -12.98
N VAL A 185 -8.01 1.61 -13.06
CA VAL A 185 -6.63 1.27 -12.68
C VAL A 185 -5.59 1.86 -13.63
N THR A 186 -5.92 2.08 -14.91
CA THR A 186 -5.02 2.79 -15.83
C THR A 186 -4.89 4.27 -15.46
N ALA A 187 -6.01 4.92 -15.10
CA ALA A 187 -5.99 6.31 -14.64
C ALA A 187 -5.21 6.43 -13.30
N PHE A 188 -5.39 5.46 -12.40
CA PHE A 188 -4.63 5.40 -11.16
C PHE A 188 -3.11 5.22 -11.39
N ALA A 189 -2.71 4.35 -12.33
CA ALA A 189 -1.30 4.16 -12.69
C ALA A 189 -0.65 5.47 -13.15
N LYS A 190 -1.39 6.31 -13.89
CA LYS A 190 -0.89 7.62 -14.30
C LYS A 190 -0.57 8.51 -13.09
N ALA A 191 -1.44 8.53 -12.08
CA ALA A 191 -1.18 9.26 -10.83
C ALA A 191 0.10 8.79 -10.11
N ILE A 192 0.39 7.47 -10.19
CA ILE A 192 1.63 6.90 -9.64
C ILE A 192 2.85 7.42 -10.43
N PHE A 193 2.79 7.37 -11.76
CA PHE A 193 3.95 7.71 -12.60
C PHE A 193 4.23 9.21 -12.63
N ASP A 194 3.20 10.04 -12.53
CA ASP A 194 3.30 11.51 -12.57
C ASP A 194 3.60 12.11 -11.17
N ARG A 195 3.70 11.28 -10.11
CA ARG A 195 3.94 11.78 -8.75
C ARG A 195 5.31 12.43 -8.61
N GLU A 196 5.37 13.52 -7.85
CA GLU A 196 6.63 14.17 -7.50
C GLU A 196 7.37 13.43 -6.38
N SER A 197 8.71 13.53 -6.38
CA SER A 197 9.54 13.07 -5.28
C SER A 197 9.29 13.87 -4.01
N VAL A 198 9.23 13.17 -2.87
CA VAL A 198 9.22 13.78 -1.53
C VAL A 198 10.51 13.48 -0.75
N THR A 199 11.51 12.91 -1.40
CA THR A 199 12.78 12.47 -0.79
C THR A 199 13.49 13.60 -0.04
N ASN A 200 13.48 14.82 -0.58
CA ASN A 200 14.08 15.98 0.07
C ASN A 200 13.31 16.50 1.29
N GLN A 201 12.07 16.04 1.48
CA GLN A 201 11.20 16.43 2.60
C GLN A 201 11.18 15.40 3.73
N LEU A 202 11.76 14.21 3.54
CA LEU A 202 11.70 13.08 4.50
C LEU A 202 12.21 13.47 5.90
N GLY A 203 13.20 14.34 6.01
CA GLY A 203 13.68 14.86 7.30
C GLY A 203 12.67 15.69 8.09
N ASN A 204 11.56 16.11 7.46
CA ASN A 204 10.48 16.82 8.13
C ASN A 204 9.47 15.87 8.80
N ILE A 205 9.50 14.59 8.48
CA ILE A 205 8.63 13.58 9.10
C ILE A 205 9.11 13.34 10.54
N LYS A 206 8.25 13.66 11.50
CA LYS A 206 8.49 13.47 12.94
C LYS A 206 7.67 12.33 13.52
N THR A 207 6.69 11.85 12.78
CA THR A 207 5.87 10.68 13.15
C THR A 207 6.77 9.46 13.33
N PRO A 208 6.67 8.72 14.44
CA PRO A 208 7.39 7.45 14.62
C PRO A 208 7.19 6.54 13.42
N THR A 209 8.28 6.11 12.78
CA THR A 209 8.21 5.41 11.50
C THR A 209 9.03 4.12 11.50
N VAL A 210 8.57 3.10 10.78
CA VAL A 210 9.34 1.93 10.36
C VAL A 210 9.21 1.73 8.86
N VAL A 211 10.31 1.34 8.23
CA VAL A 211 10.35 0.95 6.81
C VAL A 211 10.57 -0.55 6.71
N ILE A 212 9.71 -1.24 5.99
CA ILE A 212 9.74 -2.69 5.76
C ILE A 212 9.83 -2.91 4.26
N VAL A 213 10.67 -3.85 3.80
CA VAL A 213 10.81 -4.13 2.37
C VAL A 213 11.15 -5.60 2.13
N GLY A 214 10.55 -6.19 1.11
CA GLY A 214 10.94 -7.50 0.60
C GLY A 214 12.35 -7.46 -0.01
N LYS A 215 13.19 -8.44 0.31
CA LYS A 215 14.57 -8.51 -0.20
C LYS A 215 14.64 -8.54 -1.73
N HIS A 216 13.62 -9.10 -2.37
CA HIS A 216 13.53 -9.33 -3.81
C HIS A 216 12.47 -8.43 -4.46
N ASP A 217 12.17 -7.27 -3.85
CA ASP A 217 11.22 -6.31 -4.41
C ASP A 217 11.72 -5.76 -5.75
N ALA A 218 11.04 -6.13 -6.84
CA ALA A 218 11.37 -5.73 -8.20
C ALA A 218 10.79 -4.34 -8.56
N ALA A 219 9.70 -3.93 -7.91
CA ALA A 219 9.04 -2.65 -8.18
C ALA A 219 9.72 -1.50 -7.42
N THR A 220 9.91 -1.67 -6.11
CA THR A 220 10.59 -0.69 -5.24
C THR A 220 11.77 -1.34 -4.50
N PRO A 221 12.92 -1.52 -5.16
CA PRO A 221 14.10 -2.17 -4.60
C PRO A 221 14.52 -1.62 -3.24
N THR A 222 15.23 -2.44 -2.45
CA THR A 222 15.68 -2.13 -1.08
C THR A 222 16.43 -0.82 -0.95
N THR A 223 17.04 -0.31 -2.02
CA THR A 223 17.74 0.99 -2.07
C THR A 223 16.80 2.17 -1.78
N TYR A 224 15.52 2.11 -2.22
CA TYR A 224 14.53 3.13 -1.89
C TYR A 224 14.16 3.08 -0.41
N ALA A 225 13.98 1.88 0.14
CA ALA A 225 13.71 1.67 1.55
C ALA A 225 14.88 2.18 2.42
N GLN A 226 16.12 1.91 2.02
CA GLN A 226 17.32 2.42 2.70
C GLN A 226 17.34 3.95 2.68
N THR A 227 17.06 4.58 1.52
CA THR A 227 17.01 6.06 1.41
C THR A 227 15.98 6.66 2.37
N MET A 228 14.82 6.04 2.51
CA MET A 228 13.81 6.51 3.48
C MET A 228 14.27 6.32 4.93
N ALA A 229 14.84 5.16 5.24
CA ALA A 229 15.33 4.88 6.59
C ALA A 229 16.48 5.82 7.02
N ASP A 230 17.35 6.21 6.08
CA ASP A 230 18.48 7.11 6.35
C ASP A 230 18.03 8.57 6.54
N ARG A 231 16.89 8.97 5.97
CA ARG A 231 16.44 10.36 5.95
C ARG A 231 15.30 10.67 6.91
N ILE A 232 14.46 9.70 7.26
CA ILE A 232 13.41 9.88 8.26
C ILE A 232 14.03 9.68 9.65
N HIS A 233 13.81 10.64 10.54
CA HIS A 233 14.39 10.61 11.88
C HIS A 233 13.95 9.37 12.68
N ASP A 234 14.87 8.74 13.41
CA ASP A 234 14.67 7.56 14.28
C ASP A 234 13.93 6.39 13.59
N THR A 235 14.15 6.22 12.29
CA THR A 235 13.54 5.16 11.50
C THR A 235 14.44 3.94 11.42
N ARG A 236 13.86 2.75 11.46
CA ARG A 236 14.55 1.48 11.24
C ARG A 236 14.08 0.82 9.96
N LEU A 237 15.04 0.23 9.23
CA LEU A 237 14.77 -0.63 8.09
C LEU A 237 14.63 -2.09 8.54
N ARG A 238 13.62 -2.78 8.03
CA ARG A 238 13.39 -4.21 8.15
C ARG A 238 13.32 -4.84 6.77
N VAL A 239 14.28 -5.69 6.44
CA VAL A 239 14.31 -6.43 5.18
C VAL A 239 13.73 -7.83 5.41
N ILE A 240 12.70 -8.18 4.64
CA ILE A 240 12.01 -9.48 4.72
C ILE A 240 12.64 -10.42 3.70
N SER A 241 13.27 -11.49 4.20
CA SER A 241 13.85 -12.53 3.35
C SER A 241 12.78 -13.27 2.55
N ASP A 242 13.14 -13.70 1.34
CA ASP A 242 12.28 -14.49 0.43
C ASP A 242 10.91 -13.83 0.15
N ALA A 243 10.87 -12.50 0.11
CA ALA A 243 9.69 -11.72 -0.26
C ALA A 243 10.02 -10.73 -1.38
N GLY A 244 9.08 -10.55 -2.27
CA GLY A 244 9.08 -9.52 -3.33
C GLY A 244 8.31 -8.28 -2.91
N HIS A 245 7.60 -7.67 -3.88
CA HIS A 245 6.90 -6.40 -3.71
C HIS A 245 5.62 -6.51 -2.85
N SER A 246 5.04 -7.68 -2.71
CA SER A 246 3.84 -7.88 -1.88
C SER A 246 4.18 -8.60 -0.57
N SER A 247 5.19 -8.12 0.15
CA SER A 247 5.69 -8.78 1.36
C SER A 247 4.62 -9.06 2.43
N PRO A 248 3.56 -8.23 2.63
CA PRO A 248 2.47 -8.54 3.54
C PRO A 248 1.69 -9.80 3.17
N VAL A 249 1.63 -10.12 1.87
CA VAL A 249 0.99 -11.33 1.35
C VAL A 249 1.97 -12.50 1.35
N GLU A 250 3.19 -12.29 0.88
CA GLU A 250 4.18 -13.34 0.66
C GLU A 250 4.73 -13.93 1.97
N LYS A 251 5.00 -13.05 2.95
CA LYS A 251 5.58 -13.39 4.26
C LYS A 251 4.82 -12.69 5.40
N PRO A 252 3.52 -12.96 5.55
CA PRO A 252 2.65 -12.18 6.44
C PRO A 252 3.13 -12.16 7.90
N ARG A 253 3.61 -13.30 8.41
CA ARG A 253 4.13 -13.38 9.79
C ARG A 253 5.38 -12.53 9.98
N ALA A 254 6.34 -12.59 9.05
CA ALA A 254 7.58 -11.80 9.16
C ALA A 254 7.30 -10.29 9.10
N VAL A 255 6.33 -9.86 8.28
CA VAL A 255 5.88 -8.46 8.26
C VAL A 255 5.19 -8.08 9.57
N ALA A 256 4.29 -8.93 10.09
CA ALA A 256 3.62 -8.70 11.36
C ALA A 256 4.62 -8.63 12.54
N ASP A 257 5.64 -9.49 12.58
CA ASP A 257 6.70 -9.47 13.59
C ASP A 257 7.54 -8.19 13.49
N ALA A 258 7.84 -7.71 12.29
CA ALA A 258 8.53 -6.44 12.08
C ALA A 258 7.70 -5.24 12.57
N MET A 259 6.39 -5.25 12.34
CA MET A 259 5.44 -4.26 12.85
C MET A 259 5.35 -4.32 14.38
N ARG A 260 5.20 -5.50 14.97
CA ARG A 260 5.13 -5.72 16.42
C ARG A 260 6.39 -5.16 17.11
N GLY A 261 7.57 -5.55 16.66
CA GLY A 261 8.82 -5.05 17.23
C GLY A 261 9.03 -3.54 17.07
N PHE A 262 8.38 -2.93 16.08
CA PHE A 262 8.31 -1.47 15.99
C PHE A 262 7.38 -0.89 17.06
N TYR A 263 6.17 -1.41 17.22
CA TYR A 263 5.19 -0.91 18.19
C TYR A 263 5.66 -1.08 19.63
N GLU A 264 6.32 -2.20 19.97
CA GLU A 264 6.98 -2.41 21.26
C GLU A 264 8.09 -1.35 21.52
N ARG A 265 8.93 -1.08 20.50
CA ARG A 265 10.01 -0.08 20.62
C ARG A 265 9.50 1.32 20.92
N VAL A 266 8.37 1.70 20.34
CA VAL A 266 7.80 3.05 20.51
C VAL A 266 6.76 3.12 21.62
N GLY A 267 6.58 2.05 22.39
CA GLY A 267 5.73 2.01 23.59
C GLY A 267 4.22 2.02 23.27
N ILE A 268 3.83 1.43 22.14
CA ILE A 268 2.43 1.29 21.72
C ILE A 268 1.88 -0.09 22.10
N LEU A 269 2.72 -1.12 22.10
CA LEU A 269 2.45 -2.48 22.57
C LEU A 269 3.34 -2.84 23.76
#